data_5bfd507e0da456f48f4346d18132228c
#
_entry.id   5bfd507e0da456f48f4346d18132228c
#
_cell.length_a   1.000
_cell.length_b   1.000
_cell.length_c   1.000
_cell.angle_alpha   90.00
_cell.angle_beta   90.00
_cell.angle_gamma   90.00
#
_symmetry.space_group_name_H-M   'P 1'
#
loop_
_entity.id
_entity.type
_entity.pdbx_description
1 polymer ?
#
loop_
_entity_poly.entity_id
_entity_poly.type
_entity_poly.pdbx_seq_one_letter_code
_entity_poly.pdbx_strand_id
1 'polypeptide(L)'
;AKLVGAFPDRDLAVLKIDAPKAKLPPIAIGSSRELLVGQRVYAIGNPFGLDQTLTTGIVSALNREIESFNGRTIRGVVQTDAAINPGNSGGPLLDSAGRLVGVNTQIASPSGASAGIGFAIPVDEVNRIVPRLIRDGRFVRPAIGVTAGSANLHRALNLPKGVAIVQ
;
A
#
# COMPACT_ATOMS: atom_id res chain seq x y z
N ALA A 1 -8.47 12.84 -15.12
CA ALA A 1 -8.08 12.89 -13.71
C ALA A 1 -6.91 13.88 -13.52
N LYS A 2 -6.84 14.52 -12.35
CA LYS A 2 -5.74 15.42 -11.97
C LYS A 2 -5.04 14.85 -10.73
N LEU A 3 -3.70 14.78 -10.77
CA LEU A 3 -2.92 14.42 -9.59
C LEU A 3 -3.04 15.54 -8.54
N VAL A 4 -3.45 15.17 -7.33
CA VAL A 4 -3.55 16.07 -6.17
C VAL A 4 -2.28 15.99 -5.34
N GLY A 5 -1.76 14.78 -5.11
CA GLY A 5 -0.52 14.55 -4.38
C GLY A 5 -0.13 13.09 -4.42
N ALA A 6 1.14 12.80 -4.15
CA ALA A 6 1.68 11.45 -4.10
C ALA A 6 2.61 11.27 -2.91
N PHE A 7 2.69 10.03 -2.41
CA PHE A 7 3.63 9.61 -1.39
C PHE A 7 4.25 8.26 -1.78
N PRO A 8 5.31 8.29 -2.63
CA PRO A 8 5.93 7.09 -3.17
C PRO A 8 6.46 6.11 -2.11
N ASP A 9 6.88 6.61 -0.94
CA ASP A 9 7.35 5.79 0.18
C ASP A 9 6.28 4.83 0.74
N ARG A 10 5.03 4.98 0.34
CA ARG A 10 3.89 4.14 0.71
C ARG A 10 3.06 3.71 -0.49
N ASP A 11 3.57 3.94 -1.70
CA ASP A 11 2.89 3.61 -2.95
C ASP A 11 1.45 4.16 -3.02
N LEU A 12 1.27 5.41 -2.56
CA LEU A 12 -0.03 6.08 -2.54
C LEU A 12 -0.02 7.35 -3.38
N ALA A 13 -1.08 7.53 -4.16
CA ALA A 13 -1.36 8.77 -4.87
C ALA A 13 -2.85 9.12 -4.75
N VAL A 14 -3.16 10.42 -4.79
CA VAL A 14 -4.52 10.94 -4.79
C VAL A 14 -4.78 11.59 -6.14
N LEU A 15 -5.82 11.10 -6.81
CA LEU A 15 -6.30 11.65 -8.07
C LEU A 15 -7.67 12.30 -7.86
N LYS A 16 -7.85 13.50 -8.40
CA LYS A 16 -9.16 14.14 -8.49
C LYS A 16 -9.74 13.90 -9.86
N ILE A 17 -10.97 13.44 -9.91
CA ILE A 17 -11.76 13.30 -11.13
C ILE A 17 -12.90 14.29 -11.11
N ASP A 18 -13.29 14.77 -12.30
CA ASP A 18 -14.47 15.61 -12.50
C ASP A 18 -15.60 14.71 -13.00
N ALA A 19 -16.47 14.34 -12.08
CA ALA A 19 -17.63 13.50 -12.37
C ALA A 19 -18.80 13.87 -11.43
N PRO A 20 -20.06 13.70 -11.88
CA PRO A 20 -21.22 13.94 -11.03
C PRO A 20 -21.18 13.08 -9.76
N LYS A 21 -21.35 13.70 -8.58
CA LYS A 21 -21.31 13.00 -7.27
C LYS A 21 -22.28 11.81 -7.21
N ALA A 22 -23.43 11.89 -7.85
CA ALA A 22 -24.41 10.81 -7.90
C ALA A 22 -23.90 9.52 -8.57
N LYS A 23 -22.82 9.60 -9.38
CA LYS A 23 -22.17 8.44 -10.01
C LYS A 23 -20.99 7.90 -9.24
N LEU A 24 -20.64 8.51 -8.11
CA LEU A 24 -19.46 8.18 -7.30
C LEU A 24 -19.86 8.00 -5.83
N PRO A 25 -20.65 6.98 -5.49
CA PRO A 25 -20.93 6.68 -4.09
C PRO A 25 -19.62 6.37 -3.37
N PRO A 26 -19.34 7.00 -2.21
CA PRO A 26 -18.15 6.70 -1.44
C PRO A 26 -18.21 5.27 -0.90
N ILE A 27 -17.07 4.59 -0.94
CA ILE A 27 -16.95 3.28 -0.30
C ILE A 27 -16.93 3.45 1.22
N ALA A 28 -17.60 2.54 1.95
CA ALA A 28 -17.53 2.50 3.39
C ALA A 28 -16.11 2.13 3.84
N ILE A 29 -15.59 2.86 4.82
CA ILE A 29 -14.24 2.63 5.35
C ILE A 29 -14.34 1.72 6.57
N GLY A 30 -13.56 0.64 6.57
CA GLY A 30 -13.38 -0.28 7.69
C GLY A 30 -12.17 0.08 8.55
N SER A 31 -11.62 -0.93 9.24
CA SER A 31 -10.40 -0.83 10.03
C SER A 31 -9.45 -1.96 9.64
N SER A 32 -8.19 -1.62 9.40
CA SER A 32 -7.14 -2.61 9.16
C SER A 32 -6.51 -3.13 10.46
N ARG A 33 -6.77 -2.49 11.61
CA ARG A 33 -6.29 -2.94 12.92
C ARG A 33 -7.03 -4.16 13.44
N GLU A 34 -8.27 -4.34 12.97
CA GLU A 34 -9.15 -5.43 13.40
C GLU A 34 -9.04 -6.65 12.48
N LEU A 35 -8.19 -6.59 11.45
CA LEU A 35 -7.99 -7.71 10.54
C LEU A 35 -7.34 -8.89 11.25
N LEU A 36 -7.87 -10.08 10.95
CA LEU A 36 -7.34 -11.35 11.43
C LEU A 36 -6.86 -12.20 10.26
N VAL A 37 -5.78 -12.95 10.45
CA VAL A 37 -5.34 -13.96 9.49
C VAL A 37 -6.45 -15.01 9.35
N GLY A 38 -6.75 -15.40 8.11
CA GLY A 38 -7.89 -16.26 7.78
C GLY A 38 -9.20 -15.51 7.51
N GLN A 39 -9.27 -14.20 7.80
CA GLN A 39 -10.45 -13.39 7.49
C GLN A 39 -10.64 -13.26 5.98
N ARG A 40 -11.89 -13.49 5.50
CA ARG A 40 -12.23 -13.37 4.08
C ARG A 40 -12.13 -11.92 3.60
N VAL A 41 -11.54 -11.76 2.42
CA VAL A 41 -11.41 -10.46 1.74
C VAL A 41 -11.74 -10.57 0.25
N TYR A 42 -12.07 -9.44 -0.35
CA TYR A 42 -12.41 -9.29 -1.76
C TYR A 42 -11.56 -8.19 -2.36
N ALA A 43 -10.91 -8.47 -3.49
CA ALA A 43 -10.18 -7.46 -4.24
C ALA A 43 -10.93 -7.14 -5.53
N ILE A 44 -11.09 -5.84 -5.82
CA ILE A 44 -11.70 -5.36 -7.06
C ILE A 44 -10.63 -4.64 -7.87
N GLY A 45 -10.67 -4.84 -9.18
CA GLY A 45 -9.78 -4.18 -10.12
C GLY A 45 -10.22 -4.38 -11.56
N ASN A 46 -9.35 -3.99 -12.47
CA ASN A 46 -9.51 -4.22 -13.92
C ASN A 46 -8.22 -4.86 -14.46
N PRO A 47 -7.96 -6.14 -14.11
CA PRO A 47 -6.77 -6.83 -14.56
C PRO A 47 -6.79 -6.96 -16.08
N PHE A 48 -5.67 -6.62 -16.70
CA PHE A 48 -5.46 -6.71 -18.16
C PHE A 48 -6.42 -5.85 -19.01
N GLY A 49 -7.21 -4.95 -18.39
CA GLY A 49 -8.19 -4.13 -19.10
C GLY A 49 -9.44 -4.90 -19.59
N LEU A 50 -9.70 -6.07 -18.98
CA LEU A 50 -10.80 -7.00 -19.38
C LEU A 50 -12.12 -6.75 -18.63
N ASP A 51 -12.38 -5.53 -18.16
CA ASP A 51 -13.50 -5.12 -17.32
C ASP A 51 -13.30 -5.36 -15.81
N GLN A 52 -14.28 -4.90 -15.04
CA GLN A 52 -14.27 -4.97 -13.59
C GLN A 52 -14.27 -6.43 -13.13
N THR A 53 -13.23 -6.80 -12.41
CA THR A 53 -13.06 -8.15 -11.89
C THR A 53 -13.04 -8.11 -10.36
N LEU A 54 -13.79 -9.02 -9.75
CA LEU A 54 -13.78 -9.28 -8.32
C LEU A 54 -13.07 -10.61 -8.08
N THR A 55 -12.06 -10.61 -7.22
CA THR A 55 -11.42 -11.83 -6.74
C THR A 55 -11.61 -11.97 -5.25
N THR A 56 -11.64 -13.20 -4.73
CA THR A 56 -11.82 -13.50 -3.32
C THR A 56 -10.66 -14.31 -2.79
N GLY A 57 -10.35 -14.09 -1.53
CA GLY A 57 -9.33 -14.81 -0.78
C GLY A 57 -9.46 -14.53 0.71
N ILE A 58 -8.35 -14.69 1.42
CA ILE A 58 -8.25 -14.40 2.84
C ILE A 58 -7.07 -13.47 3.12
N VAL A 59 -7.06 -12.90 4.30
CA VAL A 59 -5.85 -12.31 4.88
C VAL A 59 -4.87 -13.44 5.19
N SER A 60 -3.81 -13.56 4.43
CA SER A 60 -2.79 -14.62 4.60
C SER A 60 -1.77 -14.28 5.67
N ALA A 61 -1.44 -12.98 5.81
CA ALA A 61 -0.56 -12.48 6.86
C ALA A 61 -0.75 -10.97 7.08
N LEU A 62 -0.29 -10.50 8.22
CA LEU A 62 -0.28 -9.09 8.60
C LEU A 62 1.16 -8.62 8.87
N ASN A 63 1.37 -7.31 8.87
CA ASN A 63 2.65 -6.67 9.19
C ASN A 63 3.82 -7.14 8.30
N ARG A 64 3.55 -7.44 7.03
CA ARG A 64 4.58 -7.77 6.04
C ARG A 64 5.36 -6.52 5.63
N GLU A 65 6.56 -6.76 5.13
CA GLU A 65 7.41 -5.74 4.53
C GLU A 65 7.59 -6.04 3.04
N ILE A 66 7.47 -5.00 2.22
CA ILE A 66 7.69 -5.07 0.78
C ILE A 66 8.60 -3.92 0.35
N GLU A 67 9.22 -4.03 -0.80
CA GLU A 67 10.01 -2.94 -1.38
C GLU A 67 9.13 -2.11 -2.31
N SER A 68 9.14 -0.79 -2.16
CA SER A 68 8.46 0.12 -3.07
C SER A 68 9.28 0.37 -4.35
N PHE A 69 8.66 0.98 -5.35
CA PHE A 69 9.33 1.32 -6.63
C PHE A 69 10.57 2.21 -6.49
N ASN A 70 10.70 2.95 -5.39
CA ASN A 70 11.87 3.79 -5.10
C ASN A 70 12.92 3.09 -4.23
N GLY A 71 12.84 1.77 -4.07
CA GLY A 71 13.77 0.97 -3.28
C GLY A 71 13.61 1.11 -1.76
N ARG A 72 12.57 1.78 -1.28
CA ARG A 72 12.30 1.92 0.16
C ARG A 72 11.36 0.82 0.65
N THR A 73 11.58 0.37 1.88
CA THR A 73 10.73 -0.61 2.52
C THR A 73 9.40 -0.02 2.95
N ILE A 74 8.30 -0.61 2.48
CA ILE A 74 6.94 -0.37 2.98
C ILE A 74 6.65 -1.43 4.04
N ARG A 75 6.42 -0.99 5.27
CA ARG A 75 6.14 -1.88 6.40
C ARG A 75 4.65 -1.92 6.72
N GLY A 76 4.23 -3.02 7.34
CA GLY A 76 2.88 -3.16 7.87
C GLY A 76 1.84 -3.49 6.80
N VAL A 77 2.22 -3.95 5.60
CA VAL A 77 1.26 -4.31 4.56
C VAL A 77 0.50 -5.58 4.90
N VAL A 78 -0.74 -5.66 4.39
CA VAL A 78 -1.59 -6.84 4.46
C VAL A 78 -1.24 -7.77 3.31
N GLN A 79 -1.02 -9.05 3.59
CA GLN A 79 -0.86 -10.09 2.58
C GLN A 79 -2.19 -10.82 2.38
N THR A 80 -2.54 -11.11 1.13
CA THR A 80 -3.74 -11.87 0.75
C THR A 80 -3.42 -12.86 -0.37
N ASP A 81 -4.17 -13.95 -0.42
CA ASP A 81 -4.17 -14.91 -1.54
C ASP A 81 -5.27 -14.61 -2.57
N ALA A 82 -6.13 -13.60 -2.32
CA ALA A 82 -6.98 -13.06 -3.37
C ALA A 82 -6.13 -12.72 -4.60
N ALA A 83 -6.55 -13.15 -5.78
CA ALA A 83 -5.74 -12.98 -6.99
C ALA A 83 -5.58 -11.50 -7.33
N ILE A 84 -4.40 -10.96 -7.06
CA ILE A 84 -3.96 -9.63 -7.48
C ILE A 84 -3.11 -9.79 -8.73
N ASN A 85 -3.47 -9.07 -9.78
CA ASN A 85 -2.74 -9.04 -11.06
C ASN A 85 -2.55 -7.58 -11.49
N PRO A 86 -1.67 -7.30 -12.46
CA PRO A 86 -1.56 -5.97 -13.06
C PRO A 86 -2.92 -5.44 -13.50
N GLY A 87 -3.33 -4.27 -12.98
CA GLY A 87 -4.65 -3.67 -13.15
C GLY A 87 -5.54 -3.70 -11.88
N ASN A 88 -5.22 -4.54 -10.88
CA ASN A 88 -5.87 -4.47 -9.56
C ASN A 88 -5.20 -3.45 -8.63
N SER A 89 -3.96 -3.06 -8.89
CA SER A 89 -3.24 -2.06 -8.08
C SER A 89 -3.98 -0.72 -8.09
N GLY A 90 -4.13 -0.12 -6.90
CA GLY A 90 -4.97 1.06 -6.65
C GLY A 90 -6.44 0.73 -6.42
N GLY A 91 -6.90 -0.49 -6.71
CA GLY A 91 -8.23 -0.97 -6.38
C GLY A 91 -8.41 -1.32 -4.90
N PRO A 92 -9.67 -1.44 -4.42
CA PRO A 92 -9.95 -1.72 -3.03
C PRO A 92 -9.71 -3.19 -2.67
N LEU A 93 -9.22 -3.41 -1.44
CA LEU A 93 -9.36 -4.65 -0.69
C LEU A 93 -10.47 -4.45 0.33
N LEU A 94 -11.51 -5.29 0.27
CA LEU A 94 -12.72 -5.18 1.06
C LEU A 94 -12.86 -6.34 2.05
N ASP A 95 -13.52 -6.09 3.18
CA ASP A 95 -13.98 -7.15 4.08
C ASP A 95 -15.32 -7.74 3.60
N SER A 96 -15.87 -8.72 4.37
CA SER A 96 -17.13 -9.38 4.06
C SER A 96 -18.37 -8.48 4.18
N ALA A 97 -18.24 -7.30 4.78
CA ALA A 97 -19.28 -6.27 4.85
C ALA A 97 -19.14 -5.22 3.73
N GLY A 98 -18.20 -5.40 2.78
CA GLY A 98 -17.94 -4.46 1.68
C GLY A 98 -17.21 -3.20 2.13
N ARG A 99 -16.60 -3.17 3.32
CA ARG A 99 -15.85 -2.02 3.81
C ARG A 99 -14.41 -2.09 3.35
N LEU A 100 -13.85 -0.95 2.98
CA LEU A 100 -12.44 -0.82 2.60
C LEU A 100 -11.54 -1.15 3.79
N VAL A 101 -10.67 -2.15 3.64
CA VAL A 101 -9.66 -2.53 4.64
C VAL A 101 -8.23 -2.36 4.13
N GLY A 102 -8.06 -2.16 2.83
CA GLY A 102 -6.77 -1.87 2.22
C GLY A 102 -6.89 -1.39 0.78
N VAL A 103 -5.78 -0.92 0.22
CA VAL A 103 -5.63 -0.57 -1.20
C VAL A 103 -4.60 -1.51 -1.80
N ASN A 104 -4.99 -2.27 -2.82
CA ASN A 104 -4.10 -3.23 -3.49
C ASN A 104 -2.89 -2.51 -4.07
N THR A 105 -1.69 -3.07 -3.92
CA THR A 105 -0.46 -2.44 -4.39
C THR A 105 0.30 -3.36 -5.33
N GLN A 106 0.96 -4.39 -4.87
CA GLN A 106 1.81 -5.25 -5.69
C GLN A 106 1.67 -6.73 -5.34
N ILE A 107 2.30 -7.57 -6.13
CA ILE A 107 2.42 -9.02 -5.92
C ILE A 107 3.89 -9.40 -5.74
N ALA A 108 4.14 -10.46 -4.98
CA ALA A 108 5.42 -11.15 -5.02
C ALA A 108 5.33 -12.28 -6.04
N SER A 109 5.80 -12.04 -7.24
CA SER A 109 5.74 -13.01 -8.32
C SER A 109 6.90 -12.85 -9.30
N PRO A 110 7.69 -13.90 -9.56
CA PRO A 110 8.73 -13.87 -10.56
C PRO A 110 8.19 -13.75 -12.00
N SER A 111 6.96 -14.22 -12.24
CA SER A 111 6.32 -14.22 -13.56
C SER A 111 5.50 -12.95 -13.84
N GLY A 112 5.26 -12.09 -12.82
CA GLY A 112 4.37 -10.94 -12.94
C GLY A 112 2.87 -11.28 -12.88
N ALA A 113 2.50 -12.56 -12.75
CA ALA A 113 1.12 -13.01 -12.52
C ALA A 113 0.94 -13.43 -11.06
N SER A 114 -0.30 -13.42 -10.58
CA SER A 114 -0.62 -13.83 -9.20
C SER A 114 -0.15 -15.26 -8.93
N ALA A 115 0.69 -15.40 -7.91
CA ALA A 115 1.13 -16.70 -7.36
C ALA A 115 0.48 -16.95 -5.98
N GLY A 116 -0.67 -16.31 -5.67
CA GLY A 116 -1.31 -16.38 -4.37
C GLY A 116 -0.64 -15.52 -3.29
N ILE A 117 0.21 -14.57 -3.67
CA ILE A 117 0.89 -13.64 -2.76
C ILE A 117 0.67 -12.22 -3.28
N GLY A 118 -0.41 -11.61 -2.84
CA GLY A 118 -0.72 -10.21 -3.09
C GLY A 118 -0.57 -9.37 -1.84
N PHE A 119 -0.37 -8.07 -2.01
CA PHE A 119 -0.22 -7.11 -0.91
C PHE A 119 -1.15 -5.93 -1.06
N ALA A 120 -1.59 -5.39 0.07
CA ALA A 120 -2.39 -4.17 0.13
C ALA A 120 -1.87 -3.23 1.23
N ILE A 121 -1.92 -1.93 0.95
CA ILE A 121 -1.66 -0.88 1.94
C ILE A 121 -2.85 -0.83 2.90
N PRO A 122 -2.64 -0.96 4.22
CA PRO A 122 -3.73 -0.95 5.20
C PRO A 122 -4.54 0.35 5.17
N VAL A 123 -5.86 0.26 5.33
CA VAL A 123 -6.74 1.45 5.27
C VAL A 123 -6.44 2.48 6.34
N ASP A 124 -5.99 2.08 7.54
CA ASP A 124 -5.61 3.03 8.59
C ASP A 124 -4.38 3.87 8.18
N GLU A 125 -3.46 3.29 7.39
CA GLU A 125 -2.34 4.04 6.81
C GLU A 125 -2.83 4.99 5.71
N VAL A 126 -3.76 4.54 4.86
CA VAL A 126 -4.42 5.40 3.86
C VAL A 126 -5.11 6.59 4.53
N ASN A 127 -5.89 6.35 5.59
CA ASN A 127 -6.59 7.38 6.35
C ASN A 127 -5.65 8.39 7.02
N ARG A 128 -4.43 7.98 7.34
CA ARG A 128 -3.41 8.87 7.90
C ARG A 128 -2.76 9.76 6.84
N ILE A 129 -2.58 9.24 5.63
CA ILE A 129 -1.80 9.89 4.56
C ILE A 129 -2.68 10.72 3.64
N VAL A 130 -3.77 10.17 3.13
CA VAL A 130 -4.60 10.78 2.09
C VAL A 130 -5.13 12.16 2.45
N PRO A 131 -5.64 12.42 3.69
CA PRO A 131 -6.09 13.76 4.05
C PRO A 131 -4.99 14.83 3.95
N ARG A 132 -3.74 14.45 4.26
CA ARG A 132 -2.58 15.36 4.12
C ARG A 132 -2.22 15.59 2.65
N LEU A 133 -2.29 14.56 1.81
CA LEU A 133 -2.08 14.72 0.37
C LEU A 133 -3.15 15.63 -0.25
N ILE A 134 -4.40 15.53 0.21
CA ILE A 134 -5.50 16.39 -0.28
C ILE A 134 -5.27 17.85 0.15
N ARG A 135 -4.90 18.08 1.42
CA ARG A 135 -4.74 19.42 1.96
C ARG A 135 -3.46 20.11 1.50
N ASP A 136 -2.32 19.39 1.52
CA ASP A 136 -0.99 19.97 1.40
C ASP A 136 -0.28 19.57 0.10
N GLY A 137 -0.87 18.68 -0.72
CA GLY A 137 -0.28 18.11 -1.93
C GLY A 137 0.88 17.15 -1.67
N ARG A 138 1.32 17.02 -0.43
CA ARG A 138 2.48 16.22 -0.02
C ARG A 138 2.33 15.70 1.40
N PHE A 139 3.06 14.62 1.70
CA PHE A 139 3.19 14.09 3.04
C PHE A 139 4.60 14.39 3.57
N VAL A 140 4.71 15.29 4.54
CA VAL A 140 5.99 15.65 5.16
C VAL A 140 6.23 14.75 6.36
N ARG A 141 7.39 14.09 6.38
CA ARG A 141 7.90 13.39 7.55
C ARG A 141 8.81 14.31 8.34
N PRO A 142 8.64 14.44 9.65
CA PRO A 142 9.63 15.09 10.48
C PRO A 142 10.98 14.36 10.35
N ALA A 143 12.04 15.10 10.20
CA ALA A 143 13.40 14.54 10.16
C ALA A 143 14.29 15.41 11.04
N ILE A 144 15.28 14.79 11.65
CA ILE A 144 16.28 15.51 12.46
C ILE A 144 17.48 15.98 11.63
N GLY A 145 17.39 15.85 10.29
CA GLY A 145 18.43 16.34 9.37
C GLY A 145 19.69 15.47 9.31
N VAL A 146 19.60 14.21 9.76
CA VAL A 146 20.71 13.25 9.69
C VAL A 146 20.34 12.04 8.85
N THR A 147 21.33 11.49 8.15
CA THR A 147 21.19 10.22 7.42
C THR A 147 21.98 9.14 8.15
N ALA A 148 21.31 8.04 8.48
CA ALA A 148 21.98 6.88 9.06
C ALA A 148 22.68 6.06 7.96
N GLY A 149 23.92 5.72 8.16
CA GLY A 149 24.64 4.79 7.32
C GLY A 149 24.08 3.37 7.41
N SER A 150 24.21 2.61 6.33
CA SER A 150 23.76 1.22 6.30
C SER A 150 24.60 0.32 7.23
N ALA A 151 24.03 -0.84 7.63
CA ALA A 151 24.77 -1.85 8.40
C ALA A 151 26.02 -2.37 7.66
N ASN A 152 26.04 -2.30 6.32
CA ASN A 152 27.21 -2.66 5.52
C ASN A 152 28.33 -1.63 5.64
N LEU A 153 28.00 -0.33 5.73
CA LEU A 153 28.97 0.72 5.97
C LEU A 153 29.67 0.54 7.32
N HIS A 154 28.90 0.15 8.35
CA HIS A 154 29.43 -0.16 9.68
C HIS A 154 30.49 -1.26 9.65
N ARG A 155 30.21 -2.35 8.91
CA ARG A 155 31.16 -3.47 8.73
C ARG A 155 32.38 -3.08 7.90
N ALA A 156 32.17 -2.35 6.80
CA ALA A 156 33.26 -1.92 5.91
C ALA A 156 34.26 -0.98 6.59
N LEU A 157 33.76 -0.15 7.51
CA LEU A 157 34.59 0.82 8.25
C LEU A 157 35.08 0.29 9.61
N ASN A 158 34.78 -0.96 9.94
CA ASN A 158 35.15 -1.60 11.22
C ASN A 158 34.79 -0.75 12.45
N LEU A 159 33.58 -0.12 12.40
CA LEU A 159 33.13 0.75 13.47
C LEU A 159 32.59 -0.04 14.67
N PRO A 160 32.71 0.46 15.91
CA PRO A 160 32.10 -0.15 17.07
C PRO A 160 30.58 -0.14 16.94
N LYS A 161 29.87 -0.91 17.80
CA LYS A 161 28.40 -0.94 17.80
C LYS A 161 27.82 0.47 17.93
N GLY A 162 26.88 0.82 17.04
CA GLY A 162 26.25 2.13 17.02
C GLY A 162 25.61 2.43 15.66
N VAL A 163 25.23 3.67 15.43
CA VAL A 163 24.69 4.15 14.15
C VAL A 163 25.68 5.13 13.54
N ALA A 164 26.23 4.80 12.37
CA ALA A 164 27.02 5.75 11.61
C ALA A 164 26.10 6.83 11.03
N ILE A 165 26.43 8.10 11.25
CA ILE A 165 25.74 9.23 10.64
C ILE A 165 26.57 9.68 9.46
N VAL A 166 25.94 9.80 8.29
CA VAL A 166 26.51 10.35 7.07
C VAL A 166 25.74 11.61 6.68
N GLN A 167 26.45 12.62 6.22
CA GLN A 167 25.82 13.84 5.70
C GLN A 167 25.45 13.70 4.23
#